data_b5c93d08d5b3e376de494c77f2be3d7c
#
_entry.id   b5c93d08d5b3e376de494c77f2be3d7c
#
_cell.length_a   1.000
_cell.length_b   1.000
_cell.length_c   1.000
_cell.angle_alpha   90.00
_cell.angle_beta   90.00
_cell.angle_gamma   90.00
#
_symmetry.space_group_name_H-M   'P 1'
#
loop_
_entity.id
_entity.type
_entity.pdbx_description
1 polymer ?
#
loop_
_entity_poly.entity_id
_entity_poly.type
_entity_poly.pdbx_seq_one_letter_code
_entity_poly.pdbx_strand_id
1 'polypeptide(L)'
;IILLGSTAAAYIWENIEIRTIRNFLLVSLIPLSPIFSAVFSCCFLYISSMNYPGGNALAEFNRMLLDQNITNVTVHLAVPVCMTGATLFGELNHDTYGVTYDRTEDPEKLQELWSSFDYVIAPEPFTSPFGKQIKNDWELVQTTDTYAGINFAALNDQIFLQDKNLFTFAKESITSDVSILDQLSNLLNSLILRGTVFFTYKRRNEE
;
A
#
# COMPACT_ATOMS: atom_id res chain seq x y z
N ILE A 1 -6.54 0.86 32.26
CA ILE A 1 -5.41 0.05 31.78
C ILE A 1 -4.14 0.91 31.72
N ILE A 2 -4.15 2.07 31.06
CA ILE A 2 -2.97 2.96 30.94
C ILE A 2 -2.45 3.40 32.32
N LEU A 3 -3.31 3.82 33.22
CA LEU A 3 -2.94 4.22 34.59
C LEU A 3 -2.27 3.10 35.37
N LEU A 4 -2.81 1.87 35.30
CA LEU A 4 -2.22 0.71 35.94
C LEU A 4 -0.84 0.37 35.36
N GLY A 5 -0.70 0.46 34.06
CA GLY A 5 0.58 0.24 33.37
C GLY A 5 1.64 1.26 33.78
N SER A 6 1.30 2.55 33.80
CA SER A 6 2.22 3.61 34.21
C SER A 6 2.61 3.53 35.70
N THR A 7 1.66 3.17 36.58
CA THR A 7 1.96 2.96 38.00
C THR A 7 2.88 1.76 38.21
N ALA A 8 2.65 0.66 37.50
CA ALA A 8 3.54 -0.51 37.57
C ALA A 8 4.95 -0.18 37.02
N ALA A 9 5.05 0.55 35.93
CA ALA A 9 6.33 0.99 35.38
C ALA A 9 7.09 1.90 36.37
N ALA A 10 6.42 2.86 36.97
CA ALA A 10 7.01 3.74 38.00
C ALA A 10 7.49 2.92 39.20
N TYR A 11 6.66 2.01 39.70
CA TYR A 11 7.03 1.14 40.80
C TYR A 11 8.27 0.29 40.51
N ILE A 12 8.36 -0.31 39.32
CA ILE A 12 9.54 -1.09 38.88
C ILE A 12 10.77 -0.17 38.81
N TRP A 13 10.63 1.01 38.23
CA TRP A 13 11.72 1.97 38.10
C TRP A 13 12.30 2.44 39.44
N GLU A 14 11.44 2.68 40.41
CA GLU A 14 11.85 3.18 41.74
C GLU A 14 12.36 2.11 42.68
N ASN A 15 11.84 0.86 42.57
CA ASN A 15 12.08 -0.17 43.57
C ASN A 15 13.00 -1.31 43.13
N ILE A 16 13.34 -1.44 41.86
CA ILE A 16 14.22 -2.50 41.36
C ILE A 16 15.68 -2.02 41.34
N GLU A 17 16.49 -2.54 42.27
CA GLU A 17 17.94 -2.34 42.23
C GLU A 17 18.57 -3.14 41.08
N ILE A 18 19.41 -2.43 40.27
CA ILE A 18 20.11 -3.03 39.12
C ILE A 18 21.36 -3.77 39.61
N ARG A 19 21.15 -4.87 40.33
CA ARG A 19 22.24 -5.76 40.81
C ARG A 19 22.44 -7.01 39.94
N THR A 20 21.45 -7.36 39.17
CA THR A 20 21.47 -8.57 38.32
C THR A 20 21.10 -8.21 36.88
N ILE A 21 21.61 -9.01 35.91
CA ILE A 21 21.28 -8.83 34.51
C ILE A 21 19.78 -8.89 34.24
N ARG A 22 19.04 -9.73 35.00
CA ARG A 22 17.60 -9.81 34.95
C ARG A 22 16.93 -8.48 35.30
N ASN A 23 17.36 -7.85 36.38
CA ASN A 23 16.84 -6.57 36.85
C ASN A 23 17.17 -5.45 35.85
N PHE A 24 18.37 -5.45 35.31
CA PHE A 24 18.78 -4.53 34.24
C PHE A 24 17.86 -4.65 33.01
N LEU A 25 17.58 -5.89 32.54
CA LEU A 25 16.69 -6.10 31.40
C LEU A 25 15.27 -5.62 31.70
N LEU A 26 14.73 -5.92 32.89
CA LEU A 26 13.38 -5.47 33.29
C LEU A 26 13.24 -3.94 33.29
N VAL A 27 14.22 -3.25 33.89
CA VAL A 27 14.22 -1.77 33.95
C VAL A 27 14.38 -1.18 32.55
N SER A 28 15.23 -1.77 31.70
CA SER A 28 15.45 -1.33 30.32
C SER A 28 14.23 -1.49 29.42
N LEU A 29 13.35 -2.46 29.67
CA LEU A 29 12.11 -2.64 28.91
C LEU A 29 11.16 -1.45 29.04
N ILE A 30 11.20 -0.72 30.16
CA ILE A 30 10.31 0.44 30.39
C ILE A 30 10.54 1.55 29.35
N PRO A 31 11.75 2.12 29.20
CA PRO A 31 11.99 3.15 28.18
C PRO A 31 12.02 2.61 26.75
N LEU A 32 12.30 1.31 26.57
CA LEU A 32 12.31 0.69 25.23
C LEU A 32 10.91 0.36 24.71
N SER A 33 9.93 0.10 25.60
CA SER A 33 8.58 -0.27 25.20
C SER A 33 7.87 0.76 24.30
N PRO A 34 7.89 2.09 24.57
CA PRO A 34 7.31 3.08 23.67
C PRO A 34 8.05 3.17 22.34
N ILE A 35 9.36 2.94 22.31
CA ILE A 35 10.14 2.92 21.07
C ILE A 35 9.71 1.73 20.21
N PHE A 36 9.65 0.52 20.79
CA PHE A 36 9.15 -0.65 20.07
C PHE A 36 7.71 -0.45 19.59
N SER A 37 6.83 0.09 20.44
CA SER A 37 5.45 0.38 20.06
C SER A 37 5.38 1.34 18.88
N ALA A 38 6.19 2.40 18.87
CA ALA A 38 6.26 3.35 17.76
C ALA A 38 6.75 2.68 16.47
N VAL A 39 7.80 1.86 16.53
CA VAL A 39 8.32 1.13 15.37
C VAL A 39 7.26 0.18 14.79
N PHE A 40 6.62 -0.64 15.65
CA PHE A 40 5.55 -1.53 15.21
C PHE A 40 4.37 -0.76 14.62
N SER A 41 3.98 0.36 15.23
CA SER A 41 2.91 1.21 14.70
C SER A 41 3.24 1.75 13.31
N CYS A 42 4.48 2.18 13.07
CA CYS A 42 4.94 2.63 11.76
C CYS A 42 4.91 1.48 10.72
N CYS A 43 5.34 0.28 11.11
CA CYS A 43 5.27 -0.90 10.24
C CYS A 43 3.81 -1.24 9.87
N PHE A 44 2.91 -1.26 10.85
CA PHE A 44 1.49 -1.51 10.59
C PHE A 44 0.84 -0.40 9.77
N LEU A 45 1.20 0.86 10.00
CA LEU A 45 0.74 1.98 9.19
C LEU A 45 1.15 1.82 7.72
N TYR A 46 2.40 1.42 7.48
CA TYR A 46 2.90 1.15 6.13
C TYR A 46 2.13 0.01 5.45
N ILE A 47 1.92 -1.12 6.13
CA ILE A 47 1.11 -2.23 5.61
C ILE A 47 -0.34 -1.78 5.37
N SER A 48 -0.92 -1.05 6.32
CA SER A 48 -2.29 -0.55 6.22
C SER A 48 -2.51 0.40 5.05
N SER A 49 -1.49 1.18 4.66
CA SER A 49 -1.57 2.07 3.51
C SER A 49 -1.77 1.32 2.18
N MET A 50 -1.43 0.03 2.13
CA MET A 50 -1.62 -0.82 0.94
C MET A 50 -2.97 -1.54 0.91
N ASN A 51 -3.83 -1.39 1.94
CA ASN A 51 -5.11 -2.10 2.04
C ASN A 51 -6.25 -1.43 1.28
N TYR A 52 -5.98 -0.30 0.62
CA TYR A 52 -6.96 0.44 -0.15
C TYR A 52 -6.57 0.55 -1.63
N PRO A 53 -6.38 -0.58 -2.33
CA PRO A 53 -5.88 -0.58 -3.70
C PRO A 53 -6.77 0.16 -4.69
N GLY A 54 -8.10 0.20 -4.49
CA GLY A 54 -9.01 0.98 -5.33
C GLY A 54 -8.80 2.48 -5.21
N GLY A 55 -8.52 2.98 -4.00
CA GLY A 55 -8.15 4.38 -3.79
C GLY A 55 -6.81 4.72 -4.44
N ASN A 56 -5.83 3.81 -4.36
CA ASN A 56 -4.54 3.97 -5.02
C ASN A 56 -4.69 3.97 -6.55
N ALA A 57 -5.48 3.02 -7.10
CA ALA A 57 -5.76 2.95 -8.54
C ALA A 57 -6.37 4.25 -9.07
N LEU A 58 -7.35 4.80 -8.34
CA LEU A 58 -7.98 6.08 -8.69
C LEU A 58 -6.97 7.24 -8.62
N ALA A 59 -6.16 7.32 -7.57
CA ALA A 59 -5.18 8.38 -7.39
C ALA A 59 -4.08 8.35 -8.47
N GLU A 60 -3.60 7.16 -8.81
CA GLU A 60 -2.61 6.94 -9.85
C GLU A 60 -3.17 7.25 -11.25
N PHE A 61 -4.42 6.84 -11.52
CA PHE A 61 -5.13 7.18 -12.75
C PHE A 61 -5.28 8.70 -12.90
N ASN A 62 -5.73 9.38 -11.85
CA ASN A 62 -5.87 10.84 -11.86
C ASN A 62 -4.54 11.55 -12.09
N ARG A 63 -3.46 11.05 -11.47
CA ARG A 63 -2.11 11.59 -11.70
C ARG A 63 -1.70 11.41 -13.17
N MET A 64 -1.93 10.25 -13.76
CA MET A 64 -1.65 10.00 -15.17
C MET A 64 -2.40 10.97 -16.08
N LEU A 65 -3.69 11.22 -15.82
CA LEU A 65 -4.47 12.21 -16.60
C LEU A 65 -3.88 13.62 -16.49
N LEU A 66 -3.51 14.04 -15.27
CA LEU A 66 -2.93 15.36 -15.02
C LEU A 66 -1.55 15.52 -15.68
N ASP A 67 -0.69 14.52 -15.55
CA ASP A 67 0.67 14.55 -16.11
C ASP A 67 0.66 14.58 -17.66
N GLN A 68 -0.32 13.93 -18.25
CA GLN A 68 -0.50 13.88 -19.72
C GLN A 68 -1.44 14.97 -20.25
N ASN A 69 -1.99 15.84 -19.38
CA ASN A 69 -2.98 16.86 -19.73
C ASN A 69 -4.20 16.29 -20.49
N ILE A 70 -4.64 15.08 -20.10
CA ILE A 70 -5.81 14.44 -20.69
C ILE A 70 -7.08 14.94 -19.99
N THR A 71 -8.03 15.43 -20.78
CA THR A 71 -9.32 15.97 -20.31
C THR A 71 -10.47 15.37 -21.10
N ASN A 72 -11.70 15.56 -20.61
CA ASN A 72 -12.93 15.14 -21.29
C ASN A 72 -12.96 13.63 -21.58
N VAL A 73 -12.73 12.84 -20.54
CA VAL A 73 -12.73 11.37 -20.61
C VAL A 73 -13.74 10.75 -19.66
N THR A 74 -14.27 9.59 -20.03
CA THR A 74 -15.15 8.79 -19.20
C THR A 74 -14.44 7.52 -18.77
N VAL A 75 -14.37 7.29 -17.45
CA VAL A 75 -13.77 6.10 -16.84
C VAL A 75 -14.81 5.28 -16.09
N HIS A 76 -14.86 3.98 -16.36
CA HIS A 76 -15.66 3.06 -15.58
C HIS A 76 -14.84 2.46 -14.43
N LEU A 77 -15.38 2.54 -13.21
CA LEU A 77 -14.81 1.95 -11.99
C LEU A 77 -15.59 0.70 -11.64
N ALA A 78 -14.98 -0.47 -11.80
CA ALA A 78 -15.61 -1.73 -11.40
C ALA A 78 -15.93 -1.77 -9.89
N VAL A 79 -16.96 -2.51 -9.50
CA VAL A 79 -17.42 -2.62 -8.11
C VAL A 79 -16.31 -2.88 -7.09
N PRO A 80 -15.36 -3.84 -7.31
CA PRO A 80 -14.29 -4.07 -6.35
C PRO A 80 -13.36 -2.86 -6.15
N VAL A 81 -13.19 -2.02 -7.17
CA VAL A 81 -12.40 -0.77 -7.07
C VAL A 81 -13.08 0.20 -6.12
N CYS A 82 -14.40 0.37 -6.29
CA CYS A 82 -15.22 1.21 -5.42
C CYS A 82 -15.25 0.70 -3.97
N MET A 83 -15.31 -0.61 -3.76
CA MET A 83 -15.32 -1.23 -2.43
C MET A 83 -13.99 -1.09 -1.68
N THR A 84 -12.89 -0.84 -2.38
CA THR A 84 -11.54 -0.79 -1.80
C THR A 84 -10.91 0.61 -1.83
N GLY A 85 -11.75 1.64 -1.70
CA GLY A 85 -11.31 3.01 -1.40
C GLY A 85 -11.40 4.02 -2.54
N ALA A 86 -11.91 3.65 -3.73
CA ALA A 86 -12.24 4.63 -4.76
C ALA A 86 -13.53 5.39 -4.38
N THR A 87 -13.36 6.54 -3.76
CA THR A 87 -14.45 7.40 -3.26
C THR A 87 -14.66 8.61 -4.14
N LEU A 88 -15.86 9.24 -4.03
CA LEU A 88 -16.20 10.50 -4.70
C LEU A 88 -15.19 11.63 -4.37
N PHE A 89 -14.65 11.64 -3.16
CA PHE A 89 -13.66 12.64 -2.74
C PHE A 89 -12.30 12.53 -3.46
N GLY A 90 -12.02 11.36 -4.03
CA GLY A 90 -10.80 11.12 -4.82
C GLY A 90 -10.94 11.51 -6.29
N GLU A 91 -12.12 11.87 -6.76
CA GLU A 91 -12.37 12.22 -8.15
C GLU A 91 -11.85 13.62 -8.50
N LEU A 92 -11.40 13.78 -9.71
CA LEU A 92 -11.09 15.10 -10.25
C LEU A 92 -12.39 15.87 -10.51
N ASN A 93 -12.35 17.18 -10.30
CA ASN A 93 -13.51 18.03 -10.53
C ASN A 93 -13.93 17.98 -12.01
N HIS A 94 -15.17 17.56 -12.27
CA HIS A 94 -15.72 17.46 -13.61
C HIS A 94 -15.70 18.79 -14.36
N ASP A 95 -16.07 19.90 -13.71
CA ASP A 95 -16.15 21.22 -14.36
C ASP A 95 -14.77 21.74 -14.78
N THR A 96 -13.71 21.31 -14.11
CA THR A 96 -12.34 21.75 -14.38
C THR A 96 -11.64 20.85 -15.39
N TYR A 97 -11.81 19.52 -15.26
CA TYR A 97 -11.05 18.53 -16.02
C TYR A 97 -11.89 17.76 -17.04
N GLY A 98 -13.21 17.84 -16.95
CA GLY A 98 -14.13 17.10 -17.84
C GLY A 98 -14.13 15.57 -17.62
N VAL A 99 -13.59 15.10 -16.49
CA VAL A 99 -13.53 13.66 -16.22
C VAL A 99 -14.85 13.18 -15.62
N THR A 100 -15.44 12.15 -16.21
CA THR A 100 -16.66 11.50 -15.73
C THR A 100 -16.32 10.11 -15.19
N TYR A 101 -16.71 9.84 -13.95
CA TYR A 101 -16.51 8.54 -13.29
C TYR A 101 -17.81 7.77 -13.25
N ASP A 102 -17.89 6.70 -14.03
CA ASP A 102 -19.03 5.80 -14.04
C ASP A 102 -18.85 4.66 -13.04
N ARG A 103 -19.92 4.29 -12.35
CA ARG A 103 -19.98 3.21 -11.36
C ARG A 103 -21.19 2.31 -11.56
N THR A 104 -21.64 2.20 -12.80
CA THR A 104 -22.80 1.37 -13.15
C THR A 104 -22.52 -0.10 -12.83
N GLU A 105 -23.36 -0.69 -11.97
CA GLU A 105 -23.25 -2.10 -11.56
C GLU A 105 -24.19 -3.02 -12.37
N ASP A 106 -25.25 -2.44 -12.94
CA ASP A 106 -26.25 -3.16 -13.71
C ASP A 106 -25.65 -3.68 -15.03
N PRO A 107 -25.60 -5.00 -15.27
CA PRO A 107 -24.96 -5.57 -16.44
C PRO A 107 -25.59 -5.11 -17.76
N GLU A 108 -26.92 -4.89 -17.81
CA GLU A 108 -27.60 -4.48 -19.04
C GLU A 108 -27.22 -3.04 -19.41
N LYS A 109 -27.26 -2.15 -18.43
CA LYS A 109 -26.85 -0.74 -18.61
C LYS A 109 -25.34 -0.63 -18.91
N LEU A 110 -24.53 -1.44 -18.23
CA LEU A 110 -23.09 -1.48 -18.47
C LEU A 110 -22.79 -1.88 -19.91
N GLN A 111 -23.58 -2.81 -20.47
CA GLN A 111 -23.45 -3.21 -21.87
C GLN A 111 -23.76 -2.06 -22.84
N GLU A 112 -24.83 -1.30 -22.57
CA GLU A 112 -25.22 -0.15 -23.38
C GLU A 112 -24.16 0.97 -23.32
N LEU A 113 -23.61 1.25 -22.13
CA LEU A 113 -22.63 2.30 -21.90
C LEU A 113 -21.21 1.92 -22.29
N TRP A 114 -20.95 0.63 -22.56
CA TRP A 114 -19.58 0.14 -22.76
C TRP A 114 -18.81 0.86 -23.87
N SER A 115 -19.50 1.25 -24.91
CA SER A 115 -18.90 2.00 -26.03
C SER A 115 -18.57 3.47 -25.70
N SER A 116 -19.06 3.99 -24.58
CA SER A 116 -18.81 5.38 -24.17
C SER A 116 -17.60 5.55 -23.24
N PHE A 117 -17.06 4.44 -22.71
CA PHE A 117 -15.91 4.52 -21.79
C PHE A 117 -14.60 4.62 -22.53
N ASP A 118 -13.76 5.58 -22.15
CA ASP A 118 -12.39 5.74 -22.64
C ASP A 118 -11.41 4.92 -21.81
N TYR A 119 -11.70 4.76 -20.51
CA TYR A 119 -10.91 3.99 -19.58
C TYR A 119 -11.77 3.07 -18.72
N VAL A 120 -11.15 1.97 -18.29
CA VAL A 120 -11.77 1.03 -17.32
C VAL A 120 -10.74 0.66 -16.26
N ILE A 121 -11.12 0.74 -15.00
CA ILE A 121 -10.34 0.23 -13.87
C ILE A 121 -11.08 -0.98 -13.29
N ALA A 122 -10.47 -2.17 -13.40
CA ALA A 122 -11.10 -3.42 -13.02
C ALA A 122 -10.09 -4.39 -12.38
N PRO A 123 -10.57 -5.34 -11.53
CA PRO A 123 -9.75 -6.43 -11.06
C PRO A 123 -9.50 -7.39 -12.22
N GLU A 124 -8.39 -8.02 -12.17
CA GLU A 124 -7.85 -9.13 -12.94
C GLU A 124 -8.35 -9.44 -14.36
N PRO A 125 -7.46 -9.98 -15.20
CA PRO A 125 -7.52 -9.81 -16.65
C PRO A 125 -8.93 -10.06 -17.14
N PHE A 126 -9.55 -8.99 -17.39
CA PHE A 126 -10.80 -8.80 -18.12
C PHE A 126 -11.58 -10.09 -18.40
N THR A 127 -12.00 -10.79 -17.35
CA THR A 127 -13.11 -11.70 -17.42
C THR A 127 -14.40 -10.87 -17.43
N SER A 128 -14.47 -9.95 -18.40
CA SER A 128 -15.70 -9.25 -18.66
C SER A 128 -16.80 -10.25 -19.00
N PRO A 129 -18.03 -10.00 -18.58
CA PRO A 129 -19.18 -10.79 -19.06
C PRO A 129 -19.32 -10.80 -20.59
N PHE A 130 -18.54 -10.00 -21.30
CA PHE A 130 -18.55 -9.85 -22.75
C PHE A 130 -17.51 -10.69 -23.50
N GLY A 131 -16.69 -11.50 -22.81
CA GLY A 131 -15.81 -12.47 -23.42
C GLY A 131 -14.56 -11.93 -24.12
N LYS A 132 -13.88 -12.80 -24.88
CA LYS A 132 -12.54 -12.60 -25.45
C LYS A 132 -12.39 -11.42 -26.43
N GLN A 133 -13.46 -10.90 -26.98
CA GLN A 133 -13.44 -9.84 -28.00
C GLN A 133 -12.98 -8.48 -27.46
N ILE A 134 -13.23 -8.18 -26.20
CA ILE A 134 -12.93 -6.87 -25.59
C ILE A 134 -11.42 -6.67 -25.39
N LYS A 135 -10.66 -7.75 -25.25
CA LYS A 135 -9.21 -7.68 -25.08
C LYS A 135 -8.46 -7.01 -26.25
N ASN A 136 -9.03 -7.06 -27.44
CA ASN A 136 -8.41 -6.49 -28.64
C ASN A 136 -8.58 -4.96 -28.72
N ASP A 137 -9.65 -4.44 -28.14
CA ASP A 137 -10.03 -3.04 -28.20
C ASP A 137 -9.44 -2.19 -27.08
N TRP A 138 -8.76 -2.84 -26.12
CA TRP A 138 -8.25 -2.21 -24.92
C TRP A 138 -6.75 -2.43 -24.75
N GLU A 139 -6.07 -1.42 -24.27
CA GLU A 139 -4.64 -1.44 -23.94
C GLU A 139 -4.47 -1.29 -22.43
N LEU A 140 -3.63 -2.14 -21.83
CA LEU A 140 -3.24 -2.00 -20.44
C LEU A 140 -2.28 -0.84 -20.29
N VAL A 141 -2.66 0.19 -19.53
CA VAL A 141 -1.82 1.39 -19.33
C VAL A 141 -1.21 1.45 -17.93
N GLN A 142 -1.84 0.78 -16.95
CA GLN A 142 -1.39 0.84 -15.56
C GLN A 142 -1.84 -0.37 -14.76
N THR A 143 -1.05 -0.74 -13.75
CA THR A 143 -1.40 -1.77 -12.77
C THR A 143 -1.24 -1.21 -11.37
N THR A 144 -2.13 -1.61 -10.45
CA THR A 144 -2.08 -1.20 -9.04
C THR A 144 -1.91 -2.42 -8.16
N ASP A 145 -0.93 -2.33 -7.28
CA ASP A 145 -0.58 -3.40 -6.36
C ASP A 145 -1.23 -3.20 -4.98
N THR A 146 -1.41 -4.32 -4.29
CA THR A 146 -1.85 -4.39 -2.89
C THR A 146 -0.91 -5.24 -2.07
N TYR A 147 -1.07 -5.19 -0.76
CA TYR A 147 -0.38 -6.08 0.16
C TYR A 147 -0.81 -7.54 -0.08
N ALA A 148 0.16 -8.41 -0.38
CA ALA A 148 -0.07 -9.84 -0.61
C ALA A 148 0.48 -10.74 0.50
N GLY A 149 1.29 -10.20 1.41
CA GLY A 149 1.84 -10.98 2.51
C GLY A 149 3.24 -10.54 2.96
N ILE A 150 3.83 -11.33 3.85
CA ILE A 150 5.20 -11.13 4.33
C ILE A 150 6.10 -12.23 3.76
N ASN A 151 7.24 -11.84 3.21
CA ASN A 151 8.27 -12.75 2.74
C ASN A 151 9.16 -13.21 3.91
N PHE A 152 8.73 -14.26 4.61
CA PHE A 152 9.52 -14.83 5.71
C PHE A 152 10.84 -15.43 5.26
N ALA A 153 10.96 -15.87 4.00
CA ALA A 153 12.23 -16.38 3.48
C ALA A 153 13.26 -15.26 3.39
N ALA A 154 12.90 -14.10 2.83
CA ALA A 154 13.78 -12.94 2.80
C ALA A 154 14.15 -12.44 4.21
N LEU A 155 13.23 -12.54 5.18
CA LEU A 155 13.51 -12.23 6.58
C LEU A 155 14.59 -13.15 7.15
N ASN A 156 14.46 -14.45 6.87
CA ASN A 156 15.43 -15.45 7.33
C ASN A 156 16.80 -15.23 6.68
N ASP A 157 16.85 -14.99 5.37
CA ASP A 157 18.08 -14.78 4.63
C ASP A 157 18.83 -13.51 5.06
N GLN A 158 18.10 -12.43 5.31
CA GLN A 158 18.71 -11.15 5.71
C GLN A 158 19.12 -11.09 7.18
N ILE A 159 18.38 -11.76 8.07
CA ILE A 159 18.63 -11.68 9.52
C ILE A 159 19.50 -12.84 10.02
N PHE A 160 19.34 -14.05 9.46
CA PHE A 160 19.94 -15.26 10.02
C PHE A 160 21.05 -15.88 9.16
N LEU A 161 21.05 -15.71 7.83
CA LEU A 161 22.03 -16.34 6.94
C LEU A 161 23.20 -15.44 6.52
N GLN A 162 23.04 -14.12 6.59
CA GLN A 162 24.23 -13.27 6.60
C GLN A 162 24.79 -13.35 8.02
N ASP A 163 26.02 -13.84 8.16
CA ASP A 163 26.82 -13.88 9.40
C ASP A 163 27.09 -12.47 10.01
N LYS A 164 26.27 -11.51 9.62
CA LYS A 164 26.25 -10.14 10.11
C LYS A 164 25.31 -10.07 11.30
N ASN A 165 25.92 -10.09 12.49
CA ASN A 165 25.22 -9.72 13.72
C ASN A 165 24.43 -8.43 13.50
N LEU A 166 23.19 -8.35 14.06
CA LEU A 166 22.35 -7.16 14.05
C LEU A 166 23.14 -5.88 14.42
N PHE A 167 24.19 -6.04 15.20
CA PHE A 167 25.10 -4.99 15.61
C PHE A 167 26.02 -4.49 14.46
N THR A 168 26.49 -5.38 13.58
CA THR A 168 27.26 -5.00 12.39
C THR A 168 26.40 -4.32 11.36
N PHE A 169 25.15 -4.74 11.18
CA PHE A 169 24.15 -4.05 10.34
C PHE A 169 23.89 -2.62 10.83
N ALA A 170 23.64 -2.45 12.12
CA ALA A 170 23.44 -1.12 12.71
C ALA A 170 24.68 -0.23 12.58
N LYS A 171 25.88 -0.80 12.72
CA LYS A 171 27.15 -0.07 12.56
C LYS A 171 27.43 0.33 11.11
N GLU A 172 27.17 -0.56 10.16
CA GLU A 172 27.30 -0.26 8.72
C GLU A 172 26.28 0.79 8.28
N SER A 173 25.05 0.76 8.83
CA SER A 173 24.03 1.77 8.56
C SER A 173 24.40 3.17 9.03
N ILE A 174 25.19 3.28 10.11
CA ILE A 174 25.66 4.57 10.64
C ILE A 174 26.87 5.09 9.84
N THR A 175 27.65 4.18 9.23
CA THR A 175 28.91 4.53 8.53
C THR A 175 28.77 4.61 7.02
N SER A 176 27.62 4.21 6.44
CA SER A 176 27.35 4.28 5.00
C SER A 176 26.80 5.65 4.60
N ASP A 177 27.21 6.16 3.44
CA ASP A 177 26.65 7.39 2.83
C ASP A 177 25.19 7.23 2.37
N VAL A 178 24.62 6.02 2.48
CA VAL A 178 23.22 5.72 2.16
C VAL A 178 22.35 6.09 3.35
N SER A 179 21.32 6.89 3.10
CA SER A 179 20.35 7.29 4.14
C SER A 179 19.77 6.05 4.85
N ILE A 180 19.71 6.11 6.19
CA ILE A 180 19.05 5.07 7.01
C ILE A 180 17.62 4.80 6.53
N LEU A 181 16.94 5.85 6.04
CA LEU A 181 15.58 5.75 5.49
C LEU A 181 15.54 4.91 4.20
N ASP A 182 16.54 5.04 3.34
CA ASP A 182 16.63 4.24 2.10
C ASP A 182 16.91 2.77 2.40
N GLN A 183 17.76 2.49 3.37
CA GLN A 183 18.02 1.12 3.82
C GLN A 183 16.78 0.48 4.45
N LEU A 184 16.06 1.23 5.29
CA LEU A 184 14.81 0.76 5.89
C LEU A 184 13.72 0.54 4.83
N SER A 185 13.62 1.45 3.86
CA SER A 185 12.69 1.33 2.73
C SER A 185 13.00 0.07 1.90
N ASN A 186 14.27 -0.17 1.58
CA ASN A 186 14.68 -1.36 0.84
C ASN A 186 14.39 -2.65 1.61
N LEU A 187 14.65 -2.65 2.91
CA LEU A 187 14.31 -3.76 3.79
C LEU A 187 12.79 -4.03 3.79
N LEU A 188 11.98 -3.01 4.01
CA LEU A 188 10.53 -3.13 4.01
C LEU A 188 10.00 -3.62 2.64
N ASN A 189 10.55 -3.11 1.54
CA ASN A 189 10.18 -3.55 0.20
C ASN A 189 10.55 -5.00 -0.09
N SER A 190 11.64 -5.51 0.48
CA SER A 190 12.02 -6.93 0.34
C SER A 190 11.18 -7.87 1.21
N LEU A 191 10.71 -7.37 2.36
CA LEU A 191 9.90 -8.15 3.31
C LEU A 191 8.41 -8.19 2.92
N ILE A 192 7.91 -7.18 2.22
CA ILE A 192 6.51 -7.09 1.87
C ILE A 192 6.27 -7.58 0.46
N LEU A 193 5.50 -8.66 0.36
CA LEU A 193 5.00 -9.16 -0.92
C LEU A 193 3.87 -8.25 -1.40
N ARG A 194 3.95 -7.85 -2.66
CA ARG A 194 2.92 -7.10 -3.37
C ARG A 194 2.32 -7.98 -4.46
N GLY A 195 1.02 -7.87 -4.63
CA GLY A 195 0.31 -8.55 -5.70
C GLY A 195 -0.54 -7.56 -6.47
N THR A 196 -0.52 -7.66 -7.79
CA THR A 196 -1.33 -6.81 -8.65
C THR A 196 -2.80 -7.20 -8.53
N VAL A 197 -3.64 -6.21 -8.26
CA VAL A 197 -5.07 -6.40 -8.03
C VAL A 197 -5.93 -5.69 -9.04
N PHE A 198 -5.58 -4.45 -9.41
CA PHE A 198 -6.33 -3.67 -10.38
C PHE A 198 -5.51 -3.32 -11.59
N PHE A 199 -6.21 -3.27 -12.71
CA PHE A 199 -5.69 -3.01 -14.04
C PHE A 199 -6.47 -1.85 -14.63
N THR A 200 -5.76 -0.83 -15.10
CA THR A 200 -6.35 0.31 -15.81
C THR A 200 -6.14 0.10 -17.30
N TYR A 201 -7.23 0.04 -18.02
CA TYR A 201 -7.25 -0.15 -19.46
C TYR A 201 -7.69 1.15 -20.14
N LYS A 202 -7.05 1.45 -21.26
CA LYS A 202 -7.43 2.53 -22.18
C LYS A 202 -8.01 1.91 -23.43
N ARG A 203 -9.08 2.51 -23.96
CA ARG A 203 -9.64 2.11 -25.24
C ARG A 203 -8.66 2.45 -26.37
N ARG A 204 -8.43 1.53 -27.27
CA ARG A 204 -7.71 1.80 -28.52
C ARG A 204 -8.64 2.56 -29.45
N ASN A 205 -8.21 3.72 -29.89
CA ASN A 205 -8.91 4.41 -31.00
C ASN A 205 -8.63 3.58 -32.25
N GLU A 206 -9.70 3.18 -32.95
CA GLU A 206 -9.54 2.68 -34.33
C GLU A 206 -9.01 3.84 -35.18
N GLU A 207 -7.77 3.72 -35.64
CA GLU A 207 -7.23 4.60 -36.66
C GLU A 207 -7.86 4.33 -38.03
#